data_a3e241925240ec9036affc8b137d5006
#
_entry.id   a3e241925240ec9036affc8b137d5006
#
_cell.length_a   1.000
_cell.length_b   1.000
_cell.length_c   1.000
_cell.angle_alpha   90.00
_cell.angle_beta   90.00
_cell.angle_gamma   90.00
#
_symmetry.space_group_name_H-M   'P 1'
#
loop_
_entity.id
_entity.type
_entity.pdbx_description
1 polymer ?
#
loop_
_entity_poly.entity_id
_entity_poly.type
_entity_poly.pdbx_seq_one_letter_code
_entity_poly.pdbx_strand_id
1 'polypeptide(L)'
;MRVKRGVKARRRRNKLLKIAKGFRGRSKNTIRQARSRLEKAMAYSYVGRKIKKRDFRSLWISRINAAAREHGLSYSKFMDGVNKSNVELNSCLLYTSPSPRDATLSRMPSSA
;
A
#
# COMPACT_ATOMS: atom_id res chain seq x y z
N MET A 1 -25.98 -46.23 -7.61
CA MET A 1 -24.90 -45.97 -8.55
C MET A 1 -23.83 -45.08 -7.88
N ARG A 2 -22.60 -45.44 -8.01
CA ARG A 2 -21.51 -44.74 -7.32
C ARG A 2 -20.88 -43.70 -8.24
N VAL A 3 -20.86 -42.46 -7.82
CA VAL A 3 -20.29 -41.37 -8.59
C VAL A 3 -18.90 -41.04 -8.01
N LYS A 4 -17.88 -41.09 -8.83
CA LYS A 4 -16.51 -40.85 -8.40
C LYS A 4 -16.15 -39.35 -8.58
N ARG A 5 -16.04 -38.66 -7.47
CA ARG A 5 -15.69 -37.22 -7.48
C ARG A 5 -14.40 -36.90 -6.70
N GLY A 6 -13.69 -37.94 -6.25
CA GLY A 6 -12.60 -37.79 -5.32
C GLY A 6 -11.48 -36.87 -5.79
N VAL A 7 -11.04 -37.00 -7.04
CA VAL A 7 -9.94 -36.22 -7.56
C VAL A 7 -10.33 -34.73 -7.69
N LYS A 8 -11.48 -34.47 -8.27
CA LYS A 8 -11.94 -33.08 -8.45
C LYS A 8 -12.16 -32.39 -7.11
N ALA A 9 -12.82 -33.07 -6.17
CA ALA A 9 -13.08 -32.52 -4.85
C ALA A 9 -11.79 -32.24 -4.10
N ARG A 10 -10.83 -33.20 -4.16
CA ARG A 10 -9.55 -33.06 -3.49
C ARG A 10 -8.76 -31.88 -4.07
N ARG A 11 -8.70 -31.73 -5.38
CA ARG A 11 -8.02 -30.60 -6.02
C ARG A 11 -8.61 -29.27 -5.61
N ARG A 12 -9.92 -29.19 -5.55
CA ARG A 12 -10.62 -27.98 -5.14
C ARG A 12 -10.31 -27.63 -3.70
N ARG A 13 -10.32 -28.61 -2.81
CA ARG A 13 -9.99 -28.41 -1.40
C ARG A 13 -8.53 -28.00 -1.22
N ASN A 14 -7.62 -28.67 -1.93
CA ASN A 14 -6.20 -28.36 -1.85
C ASN A 14 -5.88 -26.97 -2.35
N LYS A 15 -6.57 -26.53 -3.39
CA LYS A 15 -6.41 -25.17 -3.92
C LYS A 15 -6.77 -24.14 -2.86
N LEU A 16 -7.91 -24.34 -2.19
CA LEU A 16 -8.35 -23.43 -1.14
C LEU A 16 -7.42 -23.45 0.05
N LEU A 17 -7.00 -24.63 0.50
CA LEU A 17 -6.12 -24.78 1.64
C LEU A 17 -4.73 -24.25 1.36
N LYS A 18 -4.27 -24.31 0.12
CA LYS A 18 -2.99 -23.75 -0.27
C LYS A 18 -2.98 -22.24 -0.08
N ILE A 19 -4.09 -21.58 -0.45
CA ILE A 19 -4.22 -20.15 -0.26
C ILE A 19 -4.34 -19.80 1.23
N ALA A 20 -5.01 -20.67 2.00
CA ALA A 20 -5.20 -20.46 3.44
C ALA A 20 -3.99 -20.86 4.27
N LYS A 21 -2.90 -21.28 3.65
CA LYS A 21 -1.69 -21.68 4.35
C LYS A 21 -1.17 -20.53 5.21
N GLY A 22 -0.83 -20.85 6.45
CA GLY A 22 -0.35 -19.84 7.38
C GLY A 22 -1.43 -19.22 8.26
N PHE A 23 -2.69 -19.56 8.02
CA PHE A 23 -3.77 -19.05 8.86
C PHE A 23 -3.74 -19.70 10.24
N ARG A 24 -4.30 -19.00 11.21
CA ARG A 24 -4.30 -19.48 12.59
C ARG A 24 -5.23 -20.66 12.82
N GLY A 25 -4.79 -21.58 13.68
CA GLY A 25 -5.60 -22.69 14.15
C GLY A 25 -6.09 -23.56 13.00
N ARG A 26 -7.34 -23.96 13.08
CA ARG A 26 -7.96 -24.84 12.08
C ARG A 26 -8.25 -24.14 10.76
N SER A 27 -8.16 -22.84 10.71
CA SER A 27 -8.42 -22.10 9.48
C SER A 27 -7.41 -22.42 8.38
N LYS A 28 -6.27 -22.99 8.72
CA LYS A 28 -5.26 -23.37 7.73
C LYS A 28 -5.45 -24.78 7.17
N ASN A 29 -6.18 -25.65 7.86
CA ASN A 29 -6.27 -27.06 7.45
C ASN A 29 -7.69 -27.64 7.42
N THR A 30 -8.70 -26.95 7.95
CA THR A 30 -10.09 -27.41 7.92
C THR A 30 -10.85 -26.62 6.88
N ILE A 31 -11.38 -27.31 5.86
CA ILE A 31 -11.99 -26.67 4.70
C ILE A 31 -13.17 -25.74 5.07
N ARG A 32 -13.99 -26.13 6.02
CA ARG A 32 -15.14 -25.33 6.42
C ARG A 32 -14.72 -23.98 7.00
N GLN A 33 -13.75 -23.99 7.91
CA GLN A 33 -13.24 -22.77 8.53
C GLN A 33 -12.35 -21.99 7.58
N ALA A 34 -11.53 -22.69 6.78
CA ALA A 34 -10.66 -22.07 5.81
C ALA A 34 -11.45 -21.26 4.77
N ARG A 35 -12.55 -21.83 4.29
CA ARG A 35 -13.38 -21.17 3.29
C ARG A 35 -13.93 -19.83 3.79
N SER A 36 -14.50 -19.86 4.98
CA SER A 36 -15.06 -18.65 5.59
C SER A 36 -13.99 -17.59 5.83
N ARG A 37 -12.86 -18.01 6.38
CA ARG A 37 -11.74 -17.10 6.67
C ARG A 37 -11.11 -16.55 5.41
N LEU A 38 -11.01 -17.40 4.37
CA LEU A 38 -10.42 -16.98 3.10
C LEU A 38 -11.30 -15.94 2.40
N GLU A 39 -12.60 -16.13 2.42
CA GLU A 39 -13.53 -15.16 1.85
C GLU A 39 -13.38 -13.80 2.54
N LYS A 40 -13.27 -13.81 3.86
CA LYS A 40 -13.05 -12.59 4.62
C LYS A 40 -11.69 -11.97 4.34
N ALA A 41 -10.66 -12.82 4.20
CA ALA A 41 -9.31 -12.36 3.89
C ALA A 41 -9.26 -11.67 2.52
N MET A 42 -9.97 -12.21 1.53
CA MET A 42 -10.03 -11.60 0.21
C MET A 42 -10.76 -10.26 0.24
N ALA A 43 -11.83 -10.16 1.02
CA ALA A 43 -12.56 -8.92 1.20
C ALA A 43 -11.67 -7.87 1.87
N TYR A 44 -10.95 -8.26 2.91
CA TYR A 44 -9.99 -7.37 3.57
C TYR A 44 -8.85 -6.97 2.65
N SER A 45 -8.42 -7.88 1.77
CA SER A 45 -7.38 -7.58 0.80
C SER A 45 -7.82 -6.47 -0.16
N TYR A 46 -9.07 -6.52 -0.62
CA TYR A 46 -9.62 -5.48 -1.47
C TYR A 46 -9.64 -4.12 -0.76
N VAL A 47 -10.16 -4.10 0.47
CA VAL A 47 -10.19 -2.88 1.28
C VAL A 47 -8.78 -2.42 1.62
N GLY A 48 -7.90 -3.35 1.95
CA GLY A 48 -6.51 -3.07 2.30
C GLY A 48 -5.73 -2.41 1.18
N ARG A 49 -5.95 -2.84 -0.06
CA ARG A 49 -5.30 -2.22 -1.20
C ARG A 49 -5.71 -0.75 -1.36
N LYS A 50 -6.97 -0.44 -1.07
CA LYS A 50 -7.45 0.94 -1.11
C LYS A 50 -6.88 1.77 0.04
N ILE A 51 -6.85 1.19 1.24
CA ILE A 51 -6.30 1.85 2.43
C ILE A 51 -4.80 2.06 2.26
N LYS A 52 -4.10 1.11 1.66
CA LYS A 52 -2.67 1.21 1.41
C LYS A 52 -2.32 2.50 0.65
N LYS A 53 -3.10 2.82 -0.35
CA LYS A 53 -2.88 4.04 -1.14
C LYS A 53 -3.04 5.28 -0.27
N ARG A 54 -4.03 5.31 0.59
CA ARG A 54 -4.26 6.41 1.51
C ARG A 54 -3.13 6.54 2.54
N ASP A 55 -2.69 5.41 3.07
CA ASP A 55 -1.66 5.37 4.08
C ASP A 55 -0.32 5.85 3.53
N PHE A 56 0.03 5.43 2.32
CA PHE A 56 1.24 5.91 1.67
C PHE A 56 1.18 7.40 1.37
N ARG A 57 0.03 7.88 0.93
CA ARG A 57 -0.14 9.31 0.70
C ARG A 57 0.05 10.11 1.99
N SER A 58 -0.51 9.61 3.08
CA SER A 58 -0.37 10.23 4.40
C SER A 58 1.10 10.26 4.83
N LEU A 59 1.80 9.15 4.61
CA LEU A 59 3.22 9.06 4.91
C LEU A 59 4.04 10.06 4.08
N TRP A 60 3.76 10.14 2.79
CA TRP A 60 4.43 11.08 1.90
C TRP A 60 4.24 12.52 2.36
N ILE A 61 3.00 12.88 2.70
CA ILE A 61 2.69 14.22 3.18
C ILE A 61 3.45 14.53 4.47
N SER A 62 3.49 13.56 5.38
CA SER A 62 4.20 13.71 6.65
C SER A 62 5.69 13.95 6.42
N ARG A 63 6.31 13.20 5.53
CA ARG A 63 7.72 13.32 5.25
C ARG A 63 8.07 14.60 4.49
N ILE A 64 7.21 14.99 3.54
CA ILE A 64 7.39 16.25 2.83
C ILE A 64 7.26 17.42 3.79
N ASN A 65 6.30 17.35 4.71
CA ASN A 65 6.14 18.36 5.74
C ASN A 65 7.38 18.49 6.63
N ALA A 66 7.95 17.34 7.03
CA ALA A 66 9.18 17.35 7.83
C ALA A 66 10.31 18.01 7.10
N ALA A 67 10.49 17.68 5.83
CA ALA A 67 11.55 18.30 5.01
C ALA A 67 11.32 19.80 4.82
N ALA A 68 10.07 20.18 4.58
CA ALA A 68 9.73 21.59 4.42
C ALA A 68 10.00 22.39 5.69
N ARG A 69 9.75 21.79 6.85
CA ARG A 69 9.99 22.45 8.12
C ARG A 69 11.47 22.63 8.42
N GLU A 70 12.32 21.78 7.89
CA GLU A 70 13.77 21.98 7.98
C GLU A 70 14.19 23.28 7.29
N HIS A 71 13.41 23.72 6.30
CA HIS A 71 13.66 24.97 5.60
C HIS A 71 12.76 26.10 6.07
N GLY A 72 12.09 25.92 7.22
CA GLY A 72 11.28 26.94 7.82
C GLY A 72 9.88 27.10 7.22
N LEU A 73 9.42 26.13 6.43
CA LEU A 73 8.11 26.18 5.79
C LEU A 73 7.19 25.10 6.34
N SER A 74 5.90 25.37 6.33
CA SER A 74 4.90 24.33 6.60
C SER A 74 4.55 23.63 5.28
N TYR A 75 3.93 22.48 5.38
CA TYR A 75 3.52 21.72 4.19
C TYR A 75 2.63 22.54 3.27
N SER A 76 1.61 23.21 3.83
CA SER A 76 0.68 23.99 3.04
C SER A 76 1.37 25.16 2.33
N LYS A 77 2.28 25.82 2.98
CA LYS A 77 3.05 26.90 2.35
C LYS A 77 3.95 26.39 1.25
N PHE A 78 4.57 25.25 1.48
CA PHE A 78 5.44 24.60 0.49
C PHE A 78 4.64 24.22 -0.77
N MET A 79 3.49 23.57 -0.58
CA MET A 79 2.65 23.15 -1.70
C MET A 79 2.04 24.35 -2.44
N ASP A 80 1.71 25.40 -1.71
CA ASP A 80 1.26 26.63 -2.33
C ASP A 80 2.33 27.23 -3.24
N GLY A 81 3.57 27.23 -2.77
CA GLY A 81 4.71 27.69 -3.55
C GLY A 81 4.93 26.84 -4.80
N VAL A 82 4.82 25.52 -4.67
CA VAL A 82 4.96 24.61 -5.82
C VAL A 82 3.89 24.90 -6.86
N ASN A 83 2.65 25.08 -6.42
CA ASN A 83 1.55 25.40 -7.32
C ASN A 83 1.72 26.75 -8.00
N LYS A 84 2.17 27.72 -7.28
CA LYS A 84 2.42 29.07 -7.84
C LYS A 84 3.56 29.08 -8.84
N SER A 85 4.50 28.16 -8.69
CA SER A 85 5.62 28.03 -9.61
C SER A 85 5.25 27.29 -10.89
N ASN A 86 3.99 26.86 -11.03
CA ASN A 86 3.50 26.06 -12.14
C ASN A 86 4.27 24.74 -12.32
N VAL A 87 4.75 24.19 -11.22
CA VAL A 87 5.44 22.91 -11.23
C VAL A 87 4.40 21.82 -10.97
N GLU A 88 4.22 20.94 -11.94
CA GLU A 88 3.27 19.85 -11.85
C GLU A 88 3.92 18.65 -11.17
N LEU A 89 3.96 18.69 -9.85
CA LEU A 89 4.48 17.59 -9.04
C LEU A 89 3.41 17.13 -8.07
N ASN A 90 3.29 15.83 -7.91
CA ASN A 90 2.42 15.28 -6.88
C ASN A 90 3.24 14.81 -5.68
N SER A 91 2.56 14.45 -4.61
CA SER A 91 3.23 14.03 -3.38
C SER A 91 4.14 12.83 -3.59
N CYS A 92 3.75 11.92 -4.47
CA CYS A 92 4.55 10.74 -4.75
C CYS A 92 5.89 11.10 -5.39
N LEU A 93 5.86 11.99 -6.36
CA LEU A 93 7.07 12.43 -7.05
C LEU A 93 8.02 13.17 -6.09
N LEU A 94 7.46 14.00 -5.23
CA LEU A 94 8.27 14.72 -4.24
C LEU A 94 8.91 13.76 -3.24
N TYR A 95 8.15 12.74 -2.84
CA TYR A 95 8.66 11.73 -1.90
C TYR A 95 9.76 10.89 -2.53
N THR A 96 9.61 10.53 -3.80
CA THR A 96 10.57 9.67 -4.49
C THR A 96 11.76 10.41 -5.08
N SER A 97 11.79 11.74 -4.99
CA SER A 97 12.98 12.47 -5.43
C SER A 97 14.18 12.08 -4.56
N PRO A 98 15.39 12.26 -5.06
CA PRO A 98 16.60 12.00 -4.28
C PRO A 98 16.51 12.68 -2.93
N SER A 99 17.30 12.21 -1.96
CA SER A 99 17.21 12.76 -0.61
C SER A 99 17.19 14.28 -0.65
N PRO A 100 16.51 14.93 0.31
CA PRO A 100 16.44 16.40 0.32
C PRO A 100 17.80 17.06 0.19
N ARG A 101 18.83 16.44 0.71
CA ARG A 101 20.19 16.97 0.57
C ARG A 101 20.62 17.00 -0.88
N ASP A 102 20.48 15.88 -1.58
CA ASP A 102 20.88 15.80 -2.98
C ASP A 102 20.02 16.69 -3.84
N ALA A 103 18.73 16.65 -3.62
CA ALA A 103 17.80 17.48 -4.37
C ALA A 103 18.05 18.96 -4.12
N THR A 104 18.28 19.34 -2.88
CA THR A 104 18.53 20.71 -2.51
C THR A 104 19.82 21.23 -3.12
N LEU A 105 20.87 20.43 -3.03
CA LEU A 105 22.19 20.86 -3.49
C LEU A 105 22.30 20.90 -4.99
N SER A 106 21.65 19.98 -5.69
CA SER A 106 21.81 19.85 -7.12
C SER A 106 20.71 20.48 -7.95
N ARG A 107 19.51 20.58 -7.41
CA ARG A 107 18.34 20.96 -8.20
C ARG A 107 17.55 22.14 -7.71
N MET A 108 17.82 22.60 -6.53
CA MET A 108 17.08 23.74 -5.96
C MET A 108 18.00 24.90 -5.61
N PRO A 109 18.96 25.21 -6.43
CA PRO A 109 19.90 26.23 -6.07
C PRO A 109 19.26 27.61 -5.95
N SER A 110 18.34 27.90 -6.78
CA SER A 110 17.80 29.25 -6.87
C SER A 110 16.31 29.31 -6.67
N SER A 111 15.64 28.18 -6.81
CA SER A 111 14.20 28.16 -6.72
C SER A 111 13.69 27.94 -5.31
N ALA A 112 14.58 27.78 -4.42
CA ALA A 112 14.20 27.55 -3.03
C ALA A 112 13.38 28.68 -2.46
#